data_b0c47dff65e3a2f394539cca98647f36
#
_entry.id   b0c47dff65e3a2f394539cca98647f36
#
_cell.length_a   1.000
_cell.length_b   1.000
_cell.length_c   1.000
_cell.angle_alpha   90.00
_cell.angle_beta   90.00
_cell.angle_gamma   90.00
#
_symmetry.space_group_name_H-M   'P 1'
#
loop_
_entity.id
_entity.type
_entity.pdbx_description
1 polymer ?
#
loop_
_entity_poly.entity_id
_entity_poly.type
_entity_poly.pdbx_seq_one_letter_code
_entity_poly.pdbx_strand_id
1 'polypeptide(L)'
;VKWLSSAQLAVSTGTSGNSEIPNYYHLALVSGGANYDDTAGFYPSQSGNEELGWESTWANNFALRLGFLDRINFSFEAYYKRTSNMLMRVPESYTVTGEGYRWKNVGVMANKGIELSADGDVIRTRDFTWNVSANVSYNQNRLKELYNGVTEYVNSTTGLKYVVGHSVSEFFLNRYAGVNPANGEQLWYDKNGNVTNEFRESDKVMTGKTYDAPWMGGFGTSFRWKGLQLSAQFSWIGTRYVINNDRYFEESGVTFGTAYNQSNRLLYDRWKQPGDITDIPRWGEVTQLDDRFLENASFLR
;
A
#
# COMPACT_ATOMS: atom_id res chain seq x y z
N VAL A 1 25.98 -12.65 -35.19
CA VAL A 1 25.17 -13.88 -35.27
C VAL A 1 23.87 -13.50 -35.99
N LYS A 2 23.47 -14.17 -37.08
CA LYS A 2 22.33 -13.76 -37.94
C LYS A 2 20.97 -13.69 -37.21
N TRP A 3 20.82 -14.31 -36.07
CA TRP A 3 19.56 -14.31 -35.28
C TRP A 3 19.50 -13.21 -34.21
N LEU A 4 20.65 -12.64 -33.82
CA LEU A 4 20.74 -11.53 -32.83
C LEU A 4 20.90 -10.22 -33.62
N SER A 5 19.89 -9.37 -33.61
CA SER A 5 19.86 -8.10 -34.30
C SER A 5 20.48 -6.96 -33.51
N SER A 6 20.27 -6.99 -32.18
CA SER A 6 20.84 -6.01 -31.28
C SER A 6 21.06 -6.59 -29.89
N ALA A 7 22.06 -6.08 -29.18
CA ALA A 7 22.29 -6.36 -27.77
C ALA A 7 22.80 -5.08 -27.10
N GLN A 8 22.12 -4.67 -26.05
CA GLN A 8 22.49 -3.50 -25.27
C GLN A 8 22.50 -3.87 -23.80
N LEU A 9 23.61 -3.56 -23.15
CA LEU A 9 23.76 -3.63 -21.69
C LEU A 9 23.87 -2.21 -21.14
N ALA A 10 23.09 -1.89 -20.14
CA ALA A 10 23.16 -0.61 -19.44
C ALA A 10 23.24 -0.86 -17.93
N VAL A 11 24.14 -0.14 -17.29
CA VAL A 11 24.24 -0.08 -15.82
C VAL A 11 24.25 1.39 -15.44
N SER A 12 23.41 1.74 -14.48
CA SER A 12 23.37 3.11 -13.94
C SER A 12 23.34 3.09 -12.43
N THR A 13 24.00 4.08 -11.84
CA THR A 13 23.93 4.41 -10.43
C THR A 13 23.81 5.90 -10.26
N GLY A 14 23.05 6.33 -9.27
CA GLY A 14 22.84 7.76 -9.02
C GLY A 14 22.04 8.00 -7.76
N THR A 15 22.02 9.27 -7.36
CA THR A 15 21.24 9.73 -6.22
C THR A 15 20.21 10.77 -6.68
N SER A 16 19.04 10.72 -6.05
CA SER A 16 17.99 11.73 -6.20
C SER A 16 17.51 12.17 -4.82
N GLY A 17 17.11 13.44 -4.71
CA GLY A 17 16.54 14.00 -3.49
C GLY A 17 15.02 14.18 -3.62
N ASN A 18 14.33 14.09 -2.48
CA ASN A 18 12.93 14.45 -2.34
C ASN A 18 12.74 15.32 -1.10
N SER A 19 11.98 16.42 -1.26
CA SER A 19 11.66 17.37 -0.18
C SER A 19 10.15 17.57 -0.04
N GLU A 20 9.36 16.54 -0.34
CA GLU A 20 7.89 16.62 -0.35
C GLU A 20 7.31 16.70 1.07
N ILE A 21 7.48 17.89 1.67
CA ILE A 21 6.82 18.32 2.90
C ILE A 21 6.24 19.70 2.66
N PRO A 22 5.18 20.10 3.38
CA PRO A 22 4.66 21.45 3.30
C PRO A 22 5.74 22.49 3.58
N ASN A 23 5.62 23.66 2.95
CA ASN A 23 6.57 24.77 3.14
C ASN A 23 6.66 25.19 4.61
N TYR A 24 7.84 25.65 5.02
CA TYR A 24 8.11 26.20 6.36
C TYR A 24 8.10 25.23 7.53
N TYR A 25 8.08 23.89 7.29
CA TYR A 25 8.10 22.90 8.37
C TYR A 25 9.42 22.85 9.15
N HIS A 26 10.46 23.52 8.68
CA HIS A 26 11.70 23.76 9.42
C HIS A 26 11.56 24.86 10.49
N LEU A 27 10.54 25.73 10.39
CA LEU A 27 10.31 26.83 11.32
C LEU A 27 9.43 26.42 12.49
N ALA A 28 9.69 26.96 13.67
CA ALA A 28 8.76 26.92 14.80
C ALA A 28 7.71 28.03 14.61
N LEU A 29 6.45 27.66 14.69
CA LEU A 29 5.33 28.58 14.53
C LEU A 29 4.44 28.60 15.77
N VAL A 30 3.84 29.75 16.04
CA VAL A 30 2.84 29.92 17.07
C VAL A 30 1.52 30.40 16.48
N SER A 31 0.41 29.98 17.04
CA SER A 31 -0.92 30.42 16.66
C SER A 31 -1.63 31.07 17.84
N GLY A 32 -2.44 32.08 17.55
CA GLY A 32 -3.33 32.70 18.54
C GLY A 32 -4.58 31.85 18.78
N GLY A 33 -5.35 32.16 19.82
CA GLY A 33 -6.63 31.50 20.11
C GLY A 33 -6.61 30.63 21.37
N ALA A 34 -5.48 30.50 22.07
CA ALA A 34 -5.40 29.88 23.38
C ALA A 34 -5.72 30.93 24.47
N ASN A 35 -6.98 31.33 24.54
CA ASN A 35 -7.40 32.35 25.53
C ASN A 35 -7.44 31.74 26.93
N TYR A 36 -6.93 32.47 27.90
CA TYR A 36 -7.01 32.15 29.32
C TYR A 36 -7.60 33.35 30.07
N ASP A 37 -8.67 33.15 30.81
CA ASP A 37 -9.36 34.19 31.58
C ASP A 37 -9.59 35.48 30.77
N ASP A 38 -10.24 35.35 29.60
CA ASP A 38 -10.53 36.39 28.60
C ASP A 38 -9.28 37.15 28.04
N THR A 39 -8.09 36.69 28.39
CA THR A 39 -6.85 37.23 27.85
C THR A 39 -6.40 36.42 26.64
N ALA A 40 -6.11 37.11 25.54
CA ALA A 40 -5.60 36.48 24.34
C ALA A 40 -4.23 35.82 24.58
N GLY A 41 -4.12 34.57 24.23
CA GLY A 41 -2.89 33.78 24.36
C GLY A 41 -2.44 33.16 23.06
N PHE A 42 -1.21 32.65 23.07
CA PHE A 42 -0.59 31.94 21.93
C PHE A 42 -0.18 30.55 22.36
N TYR A 43 -0.17 29.62 21.43
CA TYR A 43 0.34 28.28 21.63
C TYR A 43 1.24 27.85 20.45
N PRO A 44 2.22 26.96 20.69
CA PRO A 44 3.00 26.37 19.60
C PRO A 44 2.08 25.61 18.65
N SER A 45 2.06 25.97 17.38
CA SER A 45 1.25 25.31 16.35
C SER A 45 2.09 24.47 15.39
N GLN A 46 3.42 24.61 15.47
CA GLN A 46 4.37 23.81 14.70
C GLN A 46 5.72 23.79 15.40
N SER A 47 6.26 22.59 15.58
CA SER A 47 7.62 22.38 16.07
C SER A 47 8.61 22.50 14.93
N GLY A 48 9.46 23.51 14.95
CA GLY A 48 10.53 23.64 13.98
C GLY A 48 11.61 22.57 14.12
N ASN A 49 12.29 22.30 13.02
CA ASN A 49 13.51 21.51 12.97
C ASN A 49 14.47 22.11 11.94
N GLU A 50 15.48 22.83 12.41
CA GLU A 50 16.49 23.47 11.55
C GLU A 50 17.37 22.47 10.79
N GLU A 51 17.46 21.21 11.29
CA GLU A 51 18.21 20.14 10.65
C GLU A 51 17.41 19.40 9.57
N LEU A 52 16.18 19.87 9.29
CA LEU A 52 15.30 19.22 8.32
C LEU A 52 15.88 19.37 6.91
N GLY A 53 16.21 18.26 6.29
CA GLY A 53 16.80 18.16 4.96
C GLY A 53 15.98 17.30 4.02
N TRP A 54 16.57 16.97 2.89
CA TRP A 54 15.94 16.13 1.86
C TRP A 54 16.08 14.65 2.19
N GLU A 55 15.09 13.87 1.79
CA GLU A 55 15.29 12.43 1.63
C GLU A 55 16.27 12.18 0.48
N SER A 56 17.12 11.18 0.62
CA SER A 56 18.06 10.79 -0.41
C SER A 56 17.82 9.34 -0.85
N THR A 57 17.57 9.15 -2.13
CA THR A 57 17.43 7.82 -2.74
C THR A 57 18.65 7.52 -3.61
N TRP A 58 19.42 6.50 -3.21
CA TRP A 58 20.44 5.91 -4.03
C TRP A 58 19.84 4.76 -4.84
N ALA A 59 19.95 4.85 -6.17
CA ALA A 59 19.40 3.90 -7.11
C ALA A 59 20.50 3.23 -7.93
N ASN A 60 20.40 1.92 -8.09
CA ASN A 60 21.21 1.13 -9.01
C ASN A 60 20.29 0.40 -9.95
N ASN A 61 20.56 0.47 -11.24
CA ASN A 61 19.79 -0.20 -12.27
C ASN A 61 20.73 -1.00 -13.18
N PHE A 62 20.27 -2.17 -13.56
CA PHE A 62 20.85 -3.03 -14.57
C PHE A 62 19.80 -3.29 -15.62
N ALA A 63 20.12 -3.08 -16.90
CA ALA A 63 19.21 -3.35 -18.01
C ALA A 63 19.92 -4.12 -19.11
N LEU A 64 19.25 -5.15 -19.61
CA LEU A 64 19.66 -5.93 -20.77
C LEU A 64 18.53 -5.88 -21.82
N ARG A 65 18.85 -5.36 -23.00
CA ARG A 65 17.91 -5.31 -24.13
C ARG A 65 18.47 -6.12 -25.28
N LEU A 66 17.65 -7.02 -25.81
CA LEU A 66 18.02 -7.92 -26.89
C LEU A 66 16.99 -7.81 -28.04
N GLY A 67 17.48 -7.71 -29.26
CA GLY A 67 16.66 -7.79 -30.47
C GLY A 67 16.98 -9.06 -31.24
N PHE A 68 15.96 -9.76 -31.69
CA PHE A 68 16.10 -11.01 -32.43
C PHE A 68 15.38 -10.93 -33.80
N LEU A 69 16.03 -11.41 -34.84
CA LEU A 69 15.47 -11.55 -36.16
C LEU A 69 14.88 -10.25 -36.74
N ASP A 70 15.34 -9.07 -36.28
CA ASP A 70 14.83 -7.74 -36.60
C ASP A 70 13.32 -7.56 -36.39
N ARG A 71 12.73 -8.33 -35.45
CA ARG A 71 11.27 -8.31 -35.21
C ARG A 71 10.82 -8.69 -33.82
N ILE A 72 11.70 -9.18 -32.94
CA ILE A 72 11.39 -9.54 -31.57
C ILE A 72 12.32 -8.76 -30.68
N ASN A 73 11.80 -8.07 -29.69
CA ASN A 73 12.53 -7.34 -28.68
C ASN A 73 12.25 -7.96 -27.30
N PHE A 74 13.30 -8.03 -26.51
CA PHE A 74 13.23 -8.47 -25.13
C PHE A 74 13.98 -7.47 -24.25
N SER A 75 13.39 -7.10 -23.11
CA SER A 75 14.05 -6.27 -22.11
C SER A 75 13.93 -6.93 -20.75
N PHE A 76 15.06 -6.98 -20.06
CA PHE A 76 15.16 -7.35 -18.64
C PHE A 76 15.75 -6.17 -17.89
N GLU A 77 15.11 -5.75 -16.81
CA GLU A 77 15.63 -4.72 -15.91
C GLU A 77 15.59 -5.25 -14.47
N ALA A 78 16.63 -4.96 -13.70
CA ALA A 78 16.70 -5.21 -12.27
C ALA A 78 17.18 -3.95 -11.56
N TYR A 79 16.56 -3.63 -10.43
CA TYR A 79 16.91 -2.43 -9.69
C TYR A 79 16.97 -2.67 -8.18
N TYR A 80 17.77 -1.83 -7.53
CA TYR A 80 17.81 -1.67 -6.10
C TYR A 80 17.85 -0.19 -5.76
N LYS A 81 16.87 0.29 -4.98
CA LYS A 81 16.76 1.67 -4.52
C LYS A 81 16.79 1.68 -2.99
N ARG A 82 17.65 2.49 -2.40
CA ARG A 82 17.70 2.71 -0.96
C ARG A 82 17.43 4.18 -0.67
N THR A 83 16.32 4.44 0.00
CA THR A 83 15.95 5.77 0.49
C THR A 83 16.42 5.88 1.94
N SER A 84 17.22 6.87 2.22
CA SER A 84 17.72 7.23 3.55
C SER A 84 17.24 8.63 3.93
N ASN A 85 17.33 8.96 5.21
CA ASN A 85 16.84 10.23 5.74
C ASN A 85 15.37 10.47 5.41
N MET A 86 14.53 9.42 5.53
CA MET A 86 13.10 9.54 5.27
C MET A 86 12.48 10.64 6.13
N LEU A 87 11.65 11.46 5.52
CA LEU A 87 10.90 12.51 6.22
C LEU A 87 9.73 11.88 6.98
N MET A 88 9.83 11.84 8.29
CA MET A 88 8.84 11.21 9.17
C MET A 88 8.43 12.11 10.33
N ARG A 89 7.17 11.98 10.77
CA ARG A 89 6.69 12.54 12.03
C ARG A 89 7.13 11.63 13.17
N VAL A 90 8.11 12.07 13.92
CA VAL A 90 8.63 11.34 15.10
C VAL A 90 7.87 11.80 16.34
N PRO A 91 7.26 10.89 17.13
CA PRO A 91 6.60 11.25 18.37
C PRO A 91 7.56 11.94 19.33
N GLU A 92 7.14 13.06 19.90
CA GLU A 92 7.83 13.79 20.96
C GLU A 92 6.82 14.25 22.01
N SER A 93 7.31 14.59 23.19
CA SER A 93 6.44 15.07 24.27
C SER A 93 5.69 16.34 23.87
N TYR A 94 4.40 16.39 24.14
CA TYR A 94 3.58 17.61 23.97
C TYR A 94 4.15 18.82 24.72
N THR A 95 4.80 18.62 25.84
CA THR A 95 5.44 19.69 26.62
C THR A 95 6.63 20.31 25.91
N VAL A 96 7.22 19.61 24.96
CA VAL A 96 8.38 20.09 24.16
C VAL A 96 7.93 20.68 22.83
N THR A 97 6.97 20.05 22.17
CA THR A 97 6.60 20.40 20.79
C THR A 97 5.29 21.14 20.66
N GLY A 98 4.39 21.03 21.64
CA GLY A 98 3.01 21.52 21.55
C GLY A 98 2.10 20.67 20.65
N GLU A 99 2.67 19.80 19.81
CA GLU A 99 1.94 18.98 18.81
C GLU A 99 2.04 17.48 19.05
N GLY A 100 2.98 17.05 19.93
CA GLY A 100 3.24 15.64 20.21
C GLY A 100 4.09 14.92 19.15
N TYR A 101 4.61 15.63 18.15
CA TYR A 101 5.52 15.11 17.14
C TYR A 101 6.43 16.20 16.58
N ARG A 102 7.49 15.79 15.89
CA ARG A 102 8.36 16.66 15.10
C ARG A 102 8.75 15.97 13.81
N TRP A 103 8.82 16.73 12.73
CA TRP A 103 9.38 16.24 11.48
C TRP A 103 10.89 16.04 11.60
N LYS A 104 11.39 14.88 11.22
CA LYS A 104 12.81 14.53 11.22
C LYS A 104 13.17 13.72 9.99
N ASN A 105 14.44 13.84 9.59
CA ASN A 105 15.03 12.97 8.57
C ASN A 105 15.55 11.70 9.23
N VAL A 106 14.72 10.67 9.27
CA VAL A 106 15.00 9.42 10.00
C VAL A 106 14.47 8.22 9.22
N GLY A 107 15.13 7.08 9.45
CA GLY A 107 14.71 5.84 8.84
C GLY A 107 15.30 5.59 7.45
N VAL A 108 15.23 4.34 7.07
CA VAL A 108 15.74 3.82 5.81
C VAL A 108 14.75 2.83 5.23
N MET A 109 14.46 2.96 3.94
CA MET A 109 13.61 2.05 3.18
C MET A 109 14.38 1.52 1.97
N ALA A 110 14.12 0.29 1.58
CA ALA A 110 14.66 -0.29 0.35
C ALA A 110 13.54 -0.82 -0.54
N ASN A 111 13.66 -0.56 -1.82
CA ASN A 111 12.86 -1.15 -2.88
C ASN A 111 13.78 -1.90 -3.83
N LYS A 112 13.44 -3.14 -4.16
CA LYS A 112 14.13 -3.93 -5.18
C LYS A 112 13.12 -4.61 -6.07
N GLY A 113 13.44 -4.73 -7.34
CA GLY A 113 12.52 -5.34 -8.27
C GLY A 113 13.17 -5.79 -9.54
N ILE A 114 12.37 -6.47 -10.33
CA ILE A 114 12.69 -6.91 -11.69
C ILE A 114 11.55 -6.54 -12.62
N GLU A 115 11.90 -6.20 -13.84
CA GLU A 115 10.96 -5.90 -14.91
C GLU A 115 11.36 -6.69 -16.15
N LEU A 116 10.39 -7.34 -16.76
CA LEU A 116 10.53 -8.08 -18.00
C LEU A 116 9.56 -7.52 -19.02
N SER A 117 10.01 -7.31 -20.22
CA SER A 117 9.12 -7.03 -21.35
C SER A 117 9.59 -7.77 -22.58
N ALA A 118 8.62 -8.17 -23.39
CA ALA A 118 8.85 -8.74 -24.70
C ALA A 118 7.79 -8.24 -25.66
N ASP A 119 8.21 -7.90 -26.86
CA ASP A 119 7.30 -7.57 -27.96
C ASP A 119 7.85 -8.13 -29.27
N GLY A 120 6.95 -8.42 -30.21
CA GLY A 120 7.41 -8.87 -31.51
C GLY A 120 6.31 -9.24 -32.47
N ASP A 121 6.70 -9.23 -33.73
CA ASP A 121 5.86 -9.70 -34.85
C ASP A 121 5.96 -11.24 -34.92
N VAL A 122 4.94 -11.93 -34.41
CA VAL A 122 4.82 -13.40 -34.50
C VAL A 122 4.69 -13.82 -35.97
N ILE A 123 3.85 -13.11 -36.70
CA ILE A 123 3.67 -13.27 -38.13
C ILE A 123 3.87 -11.92 -38.80
N ARG A 124 4.68 -11.90 -39.85
CA ARG A 124 4.91 -10.70 -40.65
C ARG A 124 5.01 -11.09 -42.11
N THR A 125 3.95 -10.76 -42.85
CA THR A 125 3.88 -10.91 -44.29
C THR A 125 3.57 -9.56 -44.95
N ARG A 126 3.48 -9.53 -46.29
CA ARG A 126 3.14 -8.31 -47.01
C ARG A 126 1.76 -7.74 -46.62
N ASP A 127 0.77 -8.61 -46.46
CA ASP A 127 -0.62 -8.23 -46.27
C ASP A 127 -1.12 -8.45 -44.83
N PHE A 128 -0.39 -9.20 -44.00
CA PHE A 128 -0.79 -9.55 -42.67
C PHE A 128 0.37 -9.44 -41.68
N THR A 129 0.15 -8.75 -40.57
CA THR A 129 1.06 -8.70 -39.43
C THR A 129 0.30 -9.03 -38.16
N TRP A 130 0.85 -9.91 -37.34
CA TRP A 130 0.37 -10.18 -36.01
C TRP A 130 1.48 -9.86 -35.01
N ASN A 131 1.27 -8.85 -34.17
CA ASN A 131 2.17 -8.44 -33.10
C ASN A 131 1.60 -8.86 -31.76
N VAL A 132 2.49 -9.28 -30.87
CA VAL A 132 2.20 -9.61 -29.46
C VAL A 132 3.19 -8.88 -28.59
N SER A 133 2.70 -8.34 -27.47
CA SER A 133 3.52 -7.72 -26.43
C SER A 133 3.10 -8.22 -25.06
N ALA A 134 4.06 -8.34 -24.15
CA ALA A 134 3.82 -8.66 -22.74
C ALA A 134 4.86 -7.97 -21.85
N ASN A 135 4.43 -7.58 -20.67
CA ASN A 135 5.34 -7.11 -19.62
C ASN A 135 4.90 -7.63 -18.25
N VAL A 136 5.85 -7.77 -17.35
CA VAL A 136 5.63 -8.08 -15.95
C VAL A 136 6.65 -7.36 -15.10
N SER A 137 6.23 -6.83 -13.98
CA SER A 137 7.09 -6.23 -12.98
C SER A 137 6.81 -6.82 -11.59
N TYR A 138 7.87 -6.95 -10.82
CA TYR A 138 7.84 -7.31 -9.42
C TYR A 138 8.61 -6.28 -8.60
N ASN A 139 8.00 -5.76 -7.55
CA ASN A 139 8.65 -4.87 -6.60
C ASN A 139 8.49 -5.40 -5.18
N GLN A 140 9.57 -5.39 -4.41
CA GLN A 140 9.57 -5.66 -2.98
C GLN A 140 10.01 -4.42 -2.21
N ASN A 141 9.10 -3.87 -1.41
CA ASN A 141 9.36 -2.81 -0.46
C ASN A 141 9.74 -3.39 0.91
N ARG A 142 10.74 -2.80 1.58
CA ARG A 142 11.16 -3.18 2.94
C ARG A 142 11.64 -1.97 3.72
N LEU A 143 11.04 -1.73 4.86
CA LEU A 143 11.56 -0.81 5.86
C LEU A 143 12.81 -1.44 6.50
N LYS A 144 13.91 -0.71 6.55
CA LYS A 144 15.20 -1.19 7.05
C LYS A 144 15.54 -0.66 8.42
N GLU A 145 15.24 0.60 8.65
CA GLU A 145 15.57 1.31 9.89
C GLU A 145 14.48 2.34 10.20
N LEU A 146 14.26 2.58 11.48
CA LEU A 146 13.45 3.66 12.02
C LEU A 146 14.30 4.54 12.94
N TYR A 147 13.73 5.63 13.42
CA TYR A 147 14.39 6.57 14.32
C TYR A 147 14.82 5.89 15.65
N ASN A 148 15.94 6.33 16.22
CA ASN A 148 16.44 5.92 17.54
C ASN A 148 16.50 4.40 17.78
N GLY A 149 16.63 3.59 16.72
CA GLY A 149 16.72 2.13 16.83
C GLY A 149 15.41 1.44 17.21
N VAL A 150 14.27 2.14 17.20
CA VAL A 150 12.97 1.48 17.39
C VAL A 150 12.69 0.52 16.24
N THR A 151 12.02 -0.57 16.52
CA THR A 151 11.71 -1.61 15.54
C THR A 151 10.32 -1.47 14.93
N GLU A 152 9.46 -0.67 15.55
CA GLU A 152 8.10 -0.44 15.09
C GLU A 152 7.60 0.96 15.46
N TYR A 153 6.67 1.48 14.65
CA TYR A 153 6.11 2.82 14.81
C TYR A 153 4.72 2.89 14.18
N VAL A 154 3.76 3.48 14.90
CA VAL A 154 2.44 3.79 14.33
C VAL A 154 2.49 5.18 13.73
N ASN A 155 2.25 5.27 12.43
CA ASN A 155 2.12 6.56 11.74
C ASN A 155 0.75 7.17 12.07
N SER A 156 0.74 8.20 12.92
CA SER A 156 -0.48 8.87 13.37
C SER A 156 -1.28 9.55 12.25
N THR A 157 -0.63 9.84 11.12
CA THR A 157 -1.28 10.46 9.96
C THR A 157 -2.08 9.44 9.13
N THR A 158 -1.55 8.24 8.94
CA THR A 158 -2.16 7.20 8.10
C THR A 158 -2.80 6.07 8.89
N GLY A 159 -2.53 5.98 10.20
CA GLY A 159 -2.95 4.85 11.04
C GLY A 159 -2.20 3.53 10.74
N LEU A 160 -1.26 3.56 9.80
CA LEU A 160 -0.46 2.39 9.45
C LEU A 160 0.63 2.14 10.48
N LYS A 161 0.94 0.88 10.73
CA LYS A 161 2.07 0.48 11.55
C LYS A 161 3.27 0.16 10.66
N TYR A 162 4.36 0.87 10.89
CA TYR A 162 5.65 0.58 10.26
C TYR A 162 6.46 -0.35 11.14
N VAL A 163 6.88 -1.47 10.59
CA VAL A 163 7.69 -2.49 11.31
C VAL A 163 8.94 -2.76 10.47
N VAL A 164 10.10 -2.70 11.10
CA VAL A 164 11.38 -3.01 10.44
C VAL A 164 11.33 -4.44 9.88
N GLY A 165 11.72 -4.60 8.62
CA GLY A 165 11.63 -5.86 7.89
C GLY A 165 10.33 -6.07 7.10
N HIS A 166 9.30 -5.28 7.35
CA HIS A 166 8.02 -5.31 6.64
C HIS A 166 7.91 -4.22 5.58
N SER A 167 6.89 -4.32 4.71
CA SER A 167 6.54 -3.24 3.78
C SER A 167 5.84 -2.10 4.53
N VAL A 168 6.09 -0.86 4.09
CA VAL A 168 5.37 0.31 4.62
C VAL A 168 3.89 0.36 4.21
N SER A 169 3.50 -0.47 3.25
CA SER A 169 2.12 -0.60 2.76
C SER A 169 1.38 -1.82 3.34
N GLU A 170 1.97 -2.53 4.30
CA GLU A 170 1.38 -3.72 4.88
C GLU A 170 0.32 -3.36 5.92
N PHE A 171 -0.85 -4.02 5.84
CA PHE A 171 -1.93 -3.83 6.78
C PHE A 171 -1.63 -4.44 8.15
N PHE A 172 -2.02 -3.71 9.19
CA PHE A 172 -1.90 -4.09 10.60
C PHE A 172 -3.29 -4.13 11.23
N LEU A 173 -3.87 -5.33 11.36
CA LEU A 173 -5.26 -5.54 11.74
C LEU A 173 -5.42 -6.70 12.70
N ASN A 174 -6.55 -6.71 13.45
CA ASN A 174 -7.01 -7.89 14.14
C ASN A 174 -7.47 -8.94 13.14
N ARG A 175 -7.20 -10.21 13.47
CA ARG A 175 -7.69 -11.34 12.67
C ARG A 175 -9.08 -11.72 13.11
N TYR A 176 -10.03 -11.65 12.20
CA TYR A 176 -11.42 -12.06 12.45
C TYR A 176 -11.54 -13.58 12.47
N ALA A 177 -12.18 -14.14 13.49
CA ALA A 177 -12.42 -15.59 13.63
C ALA A 177 -13.85 -15.99 13.24
N GLY A 178 -14.71 -15.03 12.90
CA GLY A 178 -16.10 -15.26 12.52
C GLY A 178 -17.09 -14.84 13.58
N VAL A 179 -18.26 -15.43 13.54
CA VAL A 179 -19.36 -15.18 14.48
C VAL A 179 -19.59 -16.42 15.32
N ASN A 180 -19.80 -16.26 16.62
CA ASN A 180 -20.19 -17.35 17.51
C ASN A 180 -21.58 -17.89 17.13
N PRO A 181 -21.71 -19.13 16.65
CA PRO A 181 -23.00 -19.66 16.22
C PRO A 181 -24.03 -19.77 17.34
N ALA A 182 -23.58 -19.83 18.59
CA ALA A 182 -24.49 -20.00 19.73
C ALA A 182 -25.20 -18.69 20.14
N ASN A 183 -24.52 -17.53 19.97
CA ASN A 183 -25.06 -16.28 20.52
C ASN A 183 -24.90 -15.06 19.57
N GLY A 184 -24.22 -15.23 18.42
CA GLY A 184 -24.06 -14.18 17.41
C GLY A 184 -23.02 -13.11 17.72
N GLU A 185 -22.18 -13.30 18.74
CA GLU A 185 -21.07 -12.40 19.06
C GLU A 185 -19.94 -12.52 18.05
N GLN A 186 -19.22 -11.41 17.82
CA GLN A 186 -18.01 -11.39 17.01
C GLN A 186 -16.89 -12.12 17.74
N LEU A 187 -16.05 -12.82 16.96
CA LEU A 187 -14.89 -13.52 17.46
C LEU A 187 -13.64 -13.08 16.70
N TRP A 188 -12.54 -12.95 17.43
CA TRP A 188 -11.21 -12.64 16.89
C TRP A 188 -10.18 -13.64 17.39
N TYR A 189 -9.03 -13.67 16.76
CA TYR A 189 -7.86 -14.36 17.28
C TYR A 189 -7.00 -13.37 18.09
N ASP A 190 -6.63 -13.76 19.29
CA ASP A 190 -5.62 -13.06 20.06
C ASP A 190 -4.22 -13.20 19.41
N LYS A 191 -3.21 -12.52 19.93
CA LYS A 191 -1.83 -12.61 19.44
C LYS A 191 -1.23 -14.02 19.52
N ASN A 192 -1.76 -14.89 20.37
CA ASN A 192 -1.31 -16.29 20.54
C ASN A 192 -2.08 -17.26 19.64
N GLY A 193 -3.10 -16.78 18.93
CA GLY A 193 -3.95 -17.60 18.06
C GLY A 193 -5.17 -18.22 18.72
N ASN A 194 -5.47 -17.87 19.97
CA ASN A 194 -6.70 -18.33 20.65
C ASN A 194 -7.88 -17.47 20.21
N VAL A 195 -9.05 -18.07 20.13
CA VAL A 195 -10.31 -17.37 19.84
C VAL A 195 -10.80 -16.62 21.08
N THR A 196 -11.19 -15.36 20.90
CA THR A 196 -11.75 -14.50 21.94
C THR A 196 -12.91 -13.67 21.40
N ASN A 197 -13.84 -13.25 22.25
CA ASN A 197 -14.88 -12.29 21.93
C ASN A 197 -14.52 -10.84 22.33
N GLU A 198 -13.30 -10.61 22.81
CA GLU A 198 -12.79 -9.29 23.14
C GLU A 198 -11.93 -8.74 22.01
N PHE A 199 -12.31 -7.57 21.48
CA PHE A 199 -11.48 -6.83 20.53
C PHE A 199 -10.41 -6.04 21.29
N ARG A 200 -9.14 -6.32 21.03
CA ARG A 200 -7.99 -5.63 21.66
C ARG A 200 -7.03 -5.11 20.59
N GLU A 201 -6.67 -3.85 20.70
CA GLU A 201 -5.64 -3.23 19.83
C GLU A 201 -4.28 -3.96 19.90
N SER A 202 -3.97 -4.56 21.06
CA SER A 202 -2.74 -5.33 21.29
C SER A 202 -2.68 -6.67 20.52
N ASP A 203 -3.80 -7.13 19.97
CA ASP A 203 -3.90 -8.39 19.24
C ASP A 203 -3.81 -8.21 17.71
N LYS A 204 -3.63 -6.95 17.25
CA LYS A 204 -3.33 -6.66 15.86
C LYS A 204 -2.02 -7.29 15.44
N VAL A 205 -1.99 -7.80 14.22
CA VAL A 205 -0.81 -8.42 13.60
C VAL A 205 -0.54 -7.82 12.21
N MET A 206 0.71 -7.89 11.77
CA MET A 206 1.05 -7.66 10.37
C MET A 206 0.45 -8.79 9.54
N THR A 207 -0.39 -8.45 8.57
CA THR A 207 -1.22 -9.42 7.85
C THR A 207 -0.50 -10.13 6.71
N GLY A 208 0.69 -9.66 6.33
CA GLY A 208 1.38 -10.09 5.11
C GLY A 208 0.73 -9.58 3.82
N LYS A 209 -0.35 -8.80 3.92
CA LYS A 209 -1.13 -8.26 2.82
C LYS A 209 -0.87 -6.76 2.66
N THR A 210 -0.62 -6.29 1.43
CA THR A 210 -0.23 -4.92 1.14
C THR A 210 -1.23 -4.24 0.21
N TYR A 211 -1.39 -2.93 0.35
CA TYR A 211 -2.16 -2.15 -0.62
C TYR A 211 -1.37 -1.86 -1.90
N ASP A 212 -0.05 -1.88 -1.85
CA ASP A 212 0.79 -1.88 -3.05
C ASP A 212 0.84 -3.26 -3.65
N ALA A 213 0.62 -3.35 -4.95
CA ALA A 213 0.73 -4.62 -5.66
C ALA A 213 2.20 -4.96 -5.90
N PRO A 214 2.76 -6.05 -5.35
CA PRO A 214 4.11 -6.46 -5.67
C PRO A 214 4.25 -6.95 -7.11
N TRP A 215 3.18 -7.48 -7.71
CA TRP A 215 3.15 -7.96 -9.07
C TRP A 215 2.17 -7.17 -9.92
N MET A 216 2.62 -6.72 -11.08
CA MET A 216 1.77 -6.10 -12.09
C MET A 216 2.30 -6.34 -13.49
N GLY A 217 1.45 -6.18 -14.47
CA GLY A 217 1.86 -6.36 -15.86
C GLY A 217 0.74 -6.11 -16.85
N GLY A 218 1.05 -6.40 -18.08
CA GLY A 218 0.10 -6.30 -19.19
C GLY A 218 0.49 -7.20 -20.34
N PHE A 219 -0.44 -7.44 -21.20
CA PHE A 219 -0.20 -8.09 -22.48
C PHE A 219 -1.11 -7.50 -23.56
N GLY A 220 -0.62 -7.49 -24.77
CA GLY A 220 -1.33 -6.93 -25.89
C GLY A 220 -1.20 -7.78 -27.13
N THR A 221 -2.17 -7.65 -28.01
CA THR A 221 -2.13 -8.25 -29.35
C THR A 221 -2.67 -7.27 -30.38
N SER A 222 -2.06 -7.24 -31.55
CA SER A 222 -2.57 -6.47 -32.66
C SER A 222 -2.46 -7.24 -33.96
N PHE A 223 -3.51 -7.18 -34.74
CA PHE A 223 -3.61 -7.76 -36.08
C PHE A 223 -3.77 -6.65 -37.06
N ARG A 224 -2.96 -6.65 -38.09
CA ARG A 224 -3.10 -5.78 -39.27
C ARG A 224 -3.23 -6.64 -40.51
N TRP A 225 -4.34 -6.48 -41.19
CA TRP A 225 -4.60 -7.17 -42.45
C TRP A 225 -5.06 -6.17 -43.51
N LYS A 226 -4.22 -5.97 -44.52
CA LYS A 226 -4.41 -4.96 -45.58
C LYS A 226 -4.67 -3.57 -44.92
N GLY A 227 -5.88 -3.01 -45.08
CA GLY A 227 -6.28 -1.73 -44.51
C GLY A 227 -6.95 -1.80 -43.12
N LEU A 228 -7.18 -2.99 -42.60
CA LEU A 228 -7.84 -3.20 -41.28
C LEU A 228 -6.80 -3.42 -40.19
N GLN A 229 -7.06 -2.84 -39.00
CA GLN A 229 -6.29 -3.09 -37.78
C GLN A 229 -7.24 -3.36 -36.63
N LEU A 230 -6.94 -4.44 -35.87
CA LEU A 230 -7.59 -4.79 -34.62
C LEU A 230 -6.53 -4.91 -33.55
N SER A 231 -6.73 -4.27 -32.41
CA SER A 231 -5.83 -4.39 -31.27
C SER A 231 -6.61 -4.57 -29.97
N ALA A 232 -6.05 -5.37 -29.05
CA ALA A 232 -6.53 -5.54 -27.71
C ALA A 232 -5.35 -5.41 -26.74
N GLN A 233 -5.59 -4.69 -25.65
CA GLN A 233 -4.60 -4.45 -24.60
C GLN A 233 -5.22 -4.85 -23.26
N PHE A 234 -4.46 -5.59 -22.46
CA PHE A 234 -4.87 -6.05 -21.15
C PHE A 234 -3.86 -5.60 -20.10
N SER A 235 -4.36 -5.21 -18.94
CA SER A 235 -3.54 -4.91 -17.77
C SER A 235 -4.00 -5.75 -16.58
N TRP A 236 -3.06 -6.16 -15.74
CA TRP A 236 -3.37 -6.92 -14.54
C TRP A 236 -2.54 -6.43 -13.35
N ILE A 237 -3.13 -6.57 -12.19
CA ILE A 237 -2.50 -6.35 -10.88
C ILE A 237 -2.74 -7.58 -10.04
N GLY A 238 -1.68 -8.13 -9.46
CA GLY A 238 -1.75 -9.30 -8.61
C GLY A 238 -1.36 -9.02 -7.16
N THR A 239 -1.94 -9.77 -6.24
CA THR A 239 -1.63 -9.75 -4.80
C THR A 239 -1.80 -8.38 -4.12
N ARG A 240 -2.70 -7.54 -4.63
CA ARG A 240 -3.10 -6.29 -4.02
C ARG A 240 -4.28 -6.51 -3.09
N TYR A 241 -4.25 -5.86 -1.94
CA TYR A 241 -5.37 -5.86 -0.98
C TYR A 241 -5.83 -4.44 -0.69
N VAL A 242 -7.10 -4.30 -0.38
CA VAL A 242 -7.71 -3.02 0.02
C VAL A 242 -8.69 -3.26 1.16
N ILE A 243 -8.85 -2.27 2.05
CA ILE A 243 -9.94 -2.27 2.99
C ILE A 243 -11.20 -1.82 2.24
N ASN A 244 -12.22 -2.66 2.22
CA ASN A 244 -13.54 -2.29 1.69
C ASN A 244 -14.27 -1.43 2.73
N ASN A 245 -14.04 -0.11 2.63
CA ASN A 245 -14.68 0.86 3.53
C ASN A 245 -16.20 0.90 3.36
N ASP A 246 -16.70 0.74 2.14
CA ASP A 246 -18.14 0.74 1.89
C ASP A 246 -18.79 -0.41 2.66
N ARG A 247 -18.23 -1.60 2.56
CA ARG A 247 -18.67 -2.76 3.32
C ARG A 247 -18.56 -2.54 4.83
N TYR A 248 -17.48 -1.92 5.31
CA TYR A 248 -17.31 -1.59 6.73
C TYR A 248 -18.42 -0.67 7.24
N PHE A 249 -18.80 0.36 6.48
CA PHE A 249 -19.87 1.28 6.85
C PHE A 249 -21.27 0.69 6.66
N GLU A 250 -21.50 -0.05 5.59
CA GLU A 250 -22.81 -0.59 5.22
C GLU A 250 -23.20 -1.87 5.99
N GLU A 251 -22.24 -2.61 6.53
CA GLU A 251 -22.47 -3.81 7.36
C GLU A 251 -22.34 -3.53 8.86
N SER A 252 -22.25 -2.26 9.27
CA SER A 252 -21.95 -1.89 10.65
C SER A 252 -23.16 -1.77 11.58
N GLY A 253 -24.37 -1.84 11.04
CA GLY A 253 -25.60 -1.83 11.83
C GLY A 253 -25.69 -0.68 12.84
N VAL A 254 -25.30 -0.96 14.08
CA VAL A 254 -25.41 0.00 15.20
C VAL A 254 -24.40 1.13 15.11
N THR A 255 -23.18 0.87 14.63
CA THR A 255 -22.10 1.86 14.63
C THR A 255 -22.40 3.04 13.71
N PHE A 256 -22.94 2.76 12.52
CA PHE A 256 -23.19 3.78 11.50
C PHE A 256 -24.63 3.73 10.94
N GLY A 257 -25.49 2.88 11.48
CA GLY A 257 -26.82 2.59 10.93
C GLY A 257 -27.76 3.79 10.80
N THR A 258 -27.51 4.89 11.54
CA THR A 258 -28.27 6.14 11.42
C THR A 258 -27.70 7.13 10.43
N ALA A 259 -26.41 6.95 10.04
CA ALA A 259 -25.70 7.88 9.17
C ALA A 259 -25.62 7.40 7.71
N TYR A 260 -25.66 6.08 7.48
CA TYR A 260 -25.48 5.48 6.16
C TYR A 260 -26.57 4.45 5.85
N ASN A 261 -26.87 4.31 4.56
CA ASN A 261 -27.68 3.19 4.08
C ASN A 261 -26.96 1.88 4.38
N GLN A 262 -27.70 0.88 4.82
CA GLN A 262 -27.13 -0.41 5.17
C GLN A 262 -27.25 -1.40 4.01
N SER A 263 -26.30 -2.33 3.94
CA SER A 263 -26.29 -3.39 2.94
C SER A 263 -27.43 -4.40 3.17
N ASN A 264 -27.97 -4.93 2.08
CA ASN A 264 -28.92 -6.05 2.13
C ASN A 264 -28.35 -7.28 2.84
N ARG A 265 -27.02 -7.46 2.84
CA ARG A 265 -26.34 -8.53 3.58
C ARG A 265 -26.60 -8.44 5.09
N LEU A 266 -26.62 -7.22 5.65
CA LEU A 266 -26.95 -7.01 7.06
C LEU A 266 -28.40 -7.46 7.37
N LEU A 267 -29.33 -7.32 6.41
CA LEU A 267 -30.70 -7.75 6.58
C LEU A 267 -30.86 -9.27 6.45
N TYR A 268 -30.22 -9.88 5.45
CA TYR A 268 -30.45 -11.27 5.09
C TYR A 268 -29.45 -12.24 5.68
N ASP A 269 -28.16 -11.86 5.73
CA ASP A 269 -27.05 -12.77 6.01
C ASP A 269 -26.51 -12.67 7.46
N ARG A 270 -26.96 -11.69 8.25
CA ARG A 270 -26.51 -11.58 9.65
C ARG A 270 -27.01 -12.77 10.49
N TRP A 271 -26.31 -13.05 11.56
CA TRP A 271 -26.75 -13.98 12.58
C TRP A 271 -28.11 -13.57 13.20
N LYS A 272 -29.08 -14.48 13.27
CA LYS A 272 -30.46 -14.22 13.76
C LYS A 272 -30.86 -15.19 14.86
N GLN A 273 -30.33 -16.42 14.84
CA GLN A 273 -30.69 -17.46 15.80
C GLN A 273 -29.54 -18.45 16.04
N PRO A 274 -29.52 -19.14 17.19
CA PRO A 274 -28.53 -20.18 17.47
C PRO A 274 -28.44 -21.21 16.36
N GLY A 275 -27.21 -21.48 15.91
CA GLY A 275 -26.92 -22.40 14.80
C GLY A 275 -26.65 -21.71 13.46
N ASP A 276 -26.93 -20.42 13.32
CA ASP A 276 -26.60 -19.67 12.09
C ASP A 276 -25.07 -19.60 11.92
N ILE A 277 -24.61 -19.89 10.70
CA ILE A 277 -23.21 -19.77 10.30
C ILE A 277 -23.10 -18.62 9.33
N THR A 278 -22.44 -17.54 9.74
CA THR A 278 -22.31 -16.30 8.98
C THR A 278 -21.04 -15.54 9.39
N ASP A 279 -20.61 -14.58 8.55
CA ASP A 279 -19.55 -13.63 8.84
C ASP A 279 -20.07 -12.29 9.42
N ILE A 280 -21.40 -12.11 9.48
CA ILE A 280 -22.04 -10.88 9.97
C ILE A 280 -22.68 -11.16 11.34
N PRO A 281 -22.25 -10.43 12.40
CA PRO A 281 -22.73 -10.68 13.76
C PRO A 281 -24.22 -10.37 13.94
N ARG A 282 -24.74 -10.70 15.11
CA ARG A 282 -26.09 -10.31 15.52
C ARG A 282 -26.24 -8.78 15.50
N TRP A 283 -27.47 -8.33 15.36
CA TRP A 283 -27.80 -6.92 15.52
C TRP A 283 -27.43 -6.42 16.93
N GLY A 284 -26.85 -5.24 17.00
CA GLY A 284 -26.44 -4.62 18.27
C GLY A 284 -24.94 -4.76 18.59
N GLU A 285 -24.20 -5.58 17.85
CA GLU A 285 -22.76 -5.64 17.98
C GLU A 285 -22.10 -4.40 17.38
N VAL A 286 -21.08 -3.85 18.07
CA VAL A 286 -20.29 -2.74 17.56
C VAL A 286 -19.26 -3.27 16.57
N THR A 287 -19.36 -2.83 15.32
CA THR A 287 -18.44 -3.25 14.26
C THR A 287 -17.07 -2.64 14.48
N GLN A 288 -16.05 -3.49 14.49
CA GLN A 288 -14.64 -3.13 14.55
C GLN A 288 -14.00 -3.27 13.18
N LEU A 289 -12.98 -2.42 12.91
CA LEU A 289 -12.19 -2.56 11.69
C LEU A 289 -11.17 -3.68 11.87
N ASP A 290 -11.42 -4.80 11.22
CA ASP A 290 -10.58 -6.00 11.24
C ASP A 290 -10.32 -6.54 9.83
N ASP A 291 -9.62 -7.66 9.71
CA ASP A 291 -9.24 -8.22 8.41
C ASP A 291 -10.41 -8.87 7.62
N ARG A 292 -11.62 -8.95 8.18
CA ARG A 292 -12.85 -9.32 7.47
C ARG A 292 -13.13 -8.37 6.30
N PHE A 293 -12.76 -7.10 6.45
CA PHE A 293 -12.95 -6.06 5.44
C PHE A 293 -11.76 -5.93 4.49
N LEU A 294 -10.72 -6.75 4.66
CA LEU A 294 -9.53 -6.74 3.80
C LEU A 294 -9.75 -7.67 2.62
N GLU A 295 -9.99 -7.09 1.47
CA GLU A 295 -10.35 -7.82 0.25
C GLU A 295 -9.19 -7.86 -0.75
N ASN A 296 -9.15 -8.94 -1.53
CA ASN A 296 -8.22 -9.05 -2.65
C ASN A 296 -8.71 -8.19 -3.82
N ALA A 297 -7.95 -7.14 -4.13
CA ALA A 297 -8.21 -6.20 -5.21
C ALA A 297 -7.36 -6.49 -6.46
N SER A 298 -6.90 -7.73 -6.65
CA SER A 298 -6.26 -8.16 -7.88
C SER A 298 -7.27 -8.15 -9.03
N PHE A 299 -6.83 -7.77 -10.21
CA PHE A 299 -7.71 -7.74 -11.38
C PHE A 299 -6.97 -7.98 -12.69
N LEU A 300 -7.74 -8.37 -13.71
CA LEU A 300 -7.39 -8.34 -15.13
C LEU A 300 -8.47 -7.56 -15.87
N ARG A 301 -8.08 -6.60 -16.68
CA ARG A 301 -8.98 -5.80 -17.51
C ARG A 301 -8.39 -5.50 -18.88
#